data_7214d178a3ab94dffc4ffc0a40993b02
#
_entry.id   7214d178a3ab94dffc4ffc0a40993b02
#
_cell.length_a   1.000
_cell.length_b   1.000
_cell.length_c   1.000
_cell.angle_alpha   90.00
_cell.angle_beta   90.00
_cell.angle_gamma   90.00
#
_symmetry.space_group_name_H-M   'P 1'
#
loop_
_entity.id
_entity.type
_entity.pdbx_description
1 polymer ?
#
loop_
_entity_poly.entity_id
_entity_poly.type
_entity_poly.pdbx_seq_one_letter_code
_entity_poly.pdbx_strand_id
1 'polypeptide(L)'
;MESQPVLEKVRPEKPSYRRVLSNRSFSLLWIGQLVSQSGDFIFDVAALWLVLQLTGDTLKVGVAVAFVLLPAVVVGPFAGVYIDRFNRRDIMIAANIFQAGAAIGIAVSYSIGVLNFPVLLILLFVLNAGAQFVRPAVTAVVPSVTGKEDLAAANGLFSLTSSINQVAGYGIGGVIVLLFGPTLPILYDALTFVFAALVISMIARSRCAIPNTFSTLGSPLAASSFKQKFLEGLKYIRGSRFLLELVVVGVLLNFFGTGVFALLAPYSRDVIHGNAGTYGILLAMFSLGIILGSIFVGKIDSRKYVGKLLFLGVIAVGGLTVALAFTTVAWLALGIAFGVGFFNAIVNIPLSVLIQAKIPGELLGRVATSLGALITLSQPISAATAGGVAGSLSIGETFLTYGFFMVLVSAATYFLFGELRNATY
;
A
#
# COMPACT_ATOMS: atom_id res chain seq x y z
N MET A 1 25.12 51.21 22.72
CA MET A 1 24.94 50.61 21.37
C MET A 1 25.36 49.16 21.49
N GLU A 2 24.46 48.31 21.90
CA GLU A 2 24.70 46.86 21.95
C GLU A 2 24.44 46.28 20.55
N SER A 3 25.50 45.69 19.98
CA SER A 3 25.44 44.99 18.71
C SER A 3 24.58 43.71 18.87
N GLN A 4 23.39 43.66 18.28
CA GLN A 4 22.62 42.42 18.15
C GLN A 4 23.47 41.38 17.39
N PRO A 5 23.53 40.13 17.85
CA PRO A 5 24.21 39.07 17.10
C PRO A 5 23.45 38.83 15.78
N VAL A 6 24.17 38.99 14.69
CA VAL A 6 23.68 38.60 13.35
C VAL A 6 23.45 37.11 13.38
N LEU A 7 22.20 36.70 13.43
CA LEU A 7 21.78 35.30 13.20
C LEU A 7 22.16 34.95 11.77
N GLU A 8 23.32 34.34 11.62
CA GLU A 8 23.79 33.77 10.37
C GLU A 8 22.68 32.79 9.87
N LYS A 9 21.99 33.19 8.83
CA LYS A 9 21.01 32.31 8.16
C LYS A 9 21.76 31.12 7.61
N VAL A 10 21.86 30.05 8.40
CA VAL A 10 22.31 28.73 7.93
C VAL A 10 21.42 28.38 6.73
N ARG A 11 21.96 28.48 5.53
CA ARG A 11 21.27 28.05 4.31
C ARG A 11 21.05 26.55 4.47
N PRO A 12 19.80 26.05 4.35
CA PRO A 12 19.57 24.62 4.44
C PRO A 12 20.39 23.94 3.34
N GLU A 13 21.32 23.08 3.75
CA GLU A 13 22.10 22.28 2.82
C GLU A 13 21.16 21.47 1.95
N LYS A 14 21.48 21.41 0.64
CA LYS A 14 20.65 20.62 -0.30
C LYS A 14 20.70 19.15 0.10
N PRO A 15 19.56 18.44 0.12
CA PRO A 15 19.51 17.01 0.44
C PRO A 15 20.44 16.24 -0.50
N SER A 16 21.31 15.40 0.05
CA SER A 16 22.32 14.69 -0.73
C SER A 16 22.15 13.18 -0.64
N TYR A 17 21.79 12.56 -1.76
CA TYR A 17 21.71 11.09 -1.87
C TYR A 17 23.04 10.41 -1.51
N ARG A 18 24.17 11.00 -1.88
CA ARG A 18 25.51 10.47 -1.57
C ARG A 18 25.77 10.46 -0.06
N ARG A 19 25.38 11.51 0.66
CA ARG A 19 25.53 11.60 2.11
C ARG A 19 24.67 10.56 2.83
N VAL A 20 23.43 10.41 2.38
CA VAL A 20 22.49 9.39 2.91
C VAL A 20 23.06 7.99 2.72
N LEU A 21 23.51 7.65 1.52
CA LEU A 21 24.08 6.33 1.21
C LEU A 21 25.44 6.07 1.85
N SER A 22 26.21 7.11 2.20
CA SER A 22 27.45 6.93 2.97
C SER A 22 27.21 6.62 4.45
N ASN A 23 25.98 6.84 4.96
CA ASN A 23 25.62 6.45 6.32
C ASN A 23 25.35 4.94 6.39
N ARG A 24 26.25 4.20 7.04
CA ARG A 24 26.20 2.74 7.16
C ARG A 24 24.86 2.23 7.70
N SER A 25 24.32 2.87 8.74
CA SER A 25 23.05 2.42 9.34
C SER A 25 21.87 2.59 8.41
N PHE A 26 21.82 3.71 7.67
CA PHE A 26 20.80 3.93 6.64
C PHE A 26 20.96 2.95 5.49
N SER A 27 22.17 2.77 4.96
CA SER A 27 22.43 1.87 3.83
C SER A 27 22.07 0.42 4.16
N LEU A 28 22.37 -0.06 5.37
CA LEU A 28 21.94 -1.38 5.83
C LEU A 28 20.41 -1.48 5.87
N LEU A 29 19.72 -0.49 6.44
CA LEU A 29 18.26 -0.47 6.48
C LEU A 29 17.66 -0.44 5.06
N TRP A 30 18.19 0.42 4.20
CA TRP A 30 17.71 0.59 2.83
C TRP A 30 17.94 -0.66 1.98
N ILE A 31 19.12 -1.28 2.03
CA ILE A 31 19.41 -2.54 1.30
C ILE A 31 18.53 -3.67 1.80
N GLY A 32 18.35 -3.81 3.13
CA GLY A 32 17.45 -4.79 3.71
C GLY A 32 16.01 -4.63 3.18
N GLN A 33 15.50 -3.40 3.14
CA GLN A 33 14.17 -3.12 2.62
C GLN A 33 14.06 -3.25 1.11
N LEU A 34 15.10 -2.88 0.34
CA LEU A 34 15.14 -3.05 -1.11
C LEU A 34 14.99 -4.51 -1.49
N VAL A 35 15.76 -5.39 -0.85
CA VAL A 35 15.73 -6.82 -1.14
C VAL A 35 14.42 -7.44 -0.65
N SER A 36 13.95 -7.12 0.56
CA SER A 36 12.68 -7.64 1.10
C SER A 36 11.49 -7.23 0.23
N GLN A 37 11.38 -5.95 -0.15
CA GLN A 37 10.29 -5.50 -1.02
C GLN A 37 10.32 -6.15 -2.41
N SER A 38 11.48 -6.51 -2.94
CA SER A 38 11.55 -7.26 -4.20
C SER A 38 10.91 -8.64 -4.06
N GLY A 39 11.13 -9.29 -2.92
CA GLY A 39 10.47 -10.55 -2.56
C GLY A 39 8.97 -10.39 -2.43
N ASP A 40 8.51 -9.38 -1.67
CA ASP A 40 7.08 -9.10 -1.45
C ASP A 40 6.30 -9.03 -2.78
N PHE A 41 6.77 -8.24 -3.76
CA PHE A 41 6.05 -8.08 -5.04
C PHE A 41 6.08 -9.33 -5.92
N ILE A 42 7.16 -10.11 -5.86
CA ILE A 42 7.26 -11.40 -6.53
C ILE A 42 6.32 -12.41 -5.87
N PHE A 43 6.28 -12.43 -4.53
CA PHE A 43 5.39 -13.26 -3.73
C PHE A 43 3.92 -12.97 -3.99
N ASP A 44 3.53 -11.69 -4.09
CA ASP A 44 2.14 -11.28 -4.35
C ASP A 44 1.56 -11.97 -5.60
N VAL A 45 2.35 -12.03 -6.69
CA VAL A 45 1.94 -12.73 -7.91
C VAL A 45 1.82 -14.23 -7.66
N ALA A 46 2.82 -14.83 -6.99
CA ALA A 46 2.85 -16.25 -6.73
C ALA A 46 1.73 -16.71 -5.81
N ALA A 47 1.45 -15.93 -4.75
CA ALA A 47 0.46 -16.29 -3.75
C ALA A 47 -0.96 -16.32 -4.33
N LEU A 48 -1.37 -15.30 -5.07
CA LEU A 48 -2.71 -15.27 -5.66
C LEU A 48 -2.86 -16.26 -6.82
N TRP A 49 -1.80 -16.46 -7.61
CA TRP A 49 -1.79 -17.50 -8.63
C TRP A 49 -1.85 -18.91 -8.01
N LEU A 50 -1.18 -19.14 -6.89
CA LEU A 50 -1.24 -20.40 -6.14
C LEU A 50 -2.67 -20.67 -5.64
N VAL A 51 -3.35 -19.66 -5.06
CA VAL A 51 -4.77 -19.80 -4.66
C VAL A 51 -5.62 -20.24 -5.85
N LEU A 52 -5.42 -19.61 -7.00
CA LEU A 52 -6.17 -19.91 -8.21
C LEU A 52 -5.88 -21.33 -8.74
N GLN A 53 -4.63 -21.79 -8.68
CA GLN A 53 -4.24 -23.16 -9.06
C GLN A 53 -4.82 -24.21 -8.10
N LEU A 54 -4.79 -23.95 -6.79
CA LEU A 54 -5.28 -24.91 -5.79
C LEU A 54 -6.81 -25.04 -5.78
N THR A 55 -7.51 -23.99 -6.11
CA THR A 55 -8.95 -23.94 -5.87
C THR A 55 -9.78 -23.84 -7.15
N GLY A 56 -9.23 -23.25 -8.20
CA GLY A 56 -9.97 -22.94 -9.43
C GLY A 56 -11.15 -21.96 -9.26
N ASP A 57 -11.33 -21.41 -8.06
CA ASP A 57 -12.55 -20.74 -7.61
C ASP A 57 -12.30 -19.25 -7.36
N THR A 58 -13.03 -18.39 -8.05
CA THR A 58 -12.93 -16.94 -8.00
C THR A 58 -13.32 -16.38 -6.63
N LEU A 59 -14.31 -16.98 -5.97
CA LEU A 59 -14.69 -16.61 -4.59
C LEU A 59 -13.53 -16.82 -3.64
N LYS A 60 -12.84 -17.95 -3.75
CA LYS A 60 -11.69 -18.27 -2.88
C LYS A 60 -10.51 -17.33 -3.13
N VAL A 61 -10.30 -16.88 -4.37
CA VAL A 61 -9.31 -15.82 -4.63
C VAL A 61 -9.69 -14.51 -3.92
N GLY A 62 -10.94 -14.08 -4.02
CA GLY A 62 -11.42 -12.89 -3.31
C GLY A 62 -11.27 -13.01 -1.78
N VAL A 63 -11.59 -14.17 -1.22
CA VAL A 63 -11.39 -14.46 0.22
C VAL A 63 -9.91 -14.45 0.58
N ALA A 64 -9.03 -15.00 -0.24
CA ALA A 64 -7.59 -14.97 0.01
C ALA A 64 -7.04 -13.53 0.03
N VAL A 65 -7.46 -12.68 -0.93
CA VAL A 65 -7.12 -11.25 -0.92
C VAL A 65 -7.65 -10.56 0.33
N ALA A 66 -8.87 -10.90 0.78
CA ALA A 66 -9.39 -10.37 2.04
C ALA A 66 -8.51 -10.74 3.24
N PHE A 67 -8.01 -11.99 3.31
CA PHE A 67 -7.10 -12.44 4.36
C PHE A 67 -5.70 -11.81 4.28
N VAL A 68 -5.21 -11.46 3.09
CA VAL A 68 -3.99 -10.66 2.89
C VAL A 68 -4.17 -9.24 3.44
N LEU A 69 -5.34 -8.63 3.26
CA LEU A 69 -5.63 -7.25 3.68
C LEU A 69 -6.10 -7.13 5.14
N LEU A 70 -6.71 -8.18 5.68
CA LEU A 70 -7.28 -8.20 7.02
C LEU A 70 -6.29 -7.83 8.15
N PRO A 71 -5.01 -8.23 8.12
CA PRO A 71 -4.02 -7.83 9.12
C PRO A 71 -3.86 -6.32 9.26
N ALA A 72 -4.01 -5.54 8.20
CA ALA A 72 -3.93 -4.08 8.26
C ALA A 72 -5.04 -3.48 9.15
N VAL A 73 -6.22 -4.13 9.16
CA VAL A 73 -7.37 -3.74 9.99
C VAL A 73 -7.22 -4.22 11.43
N VAL A 74 -6.82 -5.49 11.60
CA VAL A 74 -6.82 -6.17 12.92
C VAL A 74 -5.52 -5.92 13.68
N VAL A 75 -4.37 -6.06 13.03
CA VAL A 75 -3.04 -5.99 13.64
C VAL A 75 -2.45 -4.58 13.59
N GLY A 76 -2.69 -3.85 12.49
CA GLY A 76 -2.12 -2.52 12.27
C GLY A 76 -2.27 -1.53 13.44
N PRO A 77 -3.47 -1.39 14.06
CA PRO A 77 -3.66 -0.52 15.22
C PRO A 77 -2.78 -0.87 16.44
N PHE A 78 -2.49 -2.15 16.63
CA PHE A 78 -1.65 -2.62 17.73
C PHE A 78 -0.16 -2.46 17.41
N ALA A 79 0.23 -2.64 16.16
CA ALA A 79 1.62 -2.55 15.73
C ALA A 79 2.24 -1.19 16.12
N GLY A 80 1.52 -0.08 15.94
CA GLY A 80 1.96 1.25 16.34
C GLY A 80 2.30 1.33 17.84
N VAL A 81 1.46 0.77 18.71
CA VAL A 81 1.66 0.76 20.17
C VAL A 81 2.92 -0.03 20.55
N TYR A 82 3.17 -1.16 19.88
CA TYR A 82 4.37 -1.97 20.13
C TYR A 82 5.65 -1.26 19.67
N ILE A 83 5.62 -0.58 18.52
CA ILE A 83 6.75 0.16 17.97
C ILE A 83 7.15 1.35 18.87
N ASP A 84 6.19 1.94 19.59
CA ASP A 84 6.44 3.00 20.55
C ASP A 84 6.99 2.49 21.90
N ARG A 85 6.90 1.19 22.18
CA ARG A 85 7.31 0.59 23.46
C ARG A 85 8.59 -0.23 23.39
N PHE A 86 8.87 -0.84 22.26
CA PHE A 86 10.00 -1.76 22.10
C PHE A 86 11.03 -1.23 21.11
N ASN A 87 12.25 -1.77 21.17
CA ASN A 87 13.29 -1.41 20.23
C ASN A 87 12.90 -1.75 18.81
N ARG A 88 12.85 -0.75 17.94
CA ARG A 88 12.37 -0.86 16.55
C ARG A 88 13.16 -1.87 15.72
N ARG A 89 14.49 -1.99 15.99
CA ARG A 89 15.36 -2.99 15.34
C ARG A 89 14.90 -4.40 15.67
N ASP A 90 14.67 -4.68 16.94
CA ASP A 90 14.29 -6.04 17.39
C ASP A 90 12.90 -6.41 16.86
N ILE A 91 11.97 -5.45 16.79
CA ILE A 91 10.65 -5.64 16.15
C ILE A 91 10.80 -6.01 14.68
N MET A 92 11.62 -5.26 13.92
CA MET A 92 11.83 -5.56 12.49
C MET A 92 12.46 -6.93 12.28
N ILE A 93 13.44 -7.33 13.10
CA ILE A 93 14.07 -8.64 13.01
C ILE A 93 13.05 -9.74 13.31
N ALA A 94 12.30 -9.63 14.40
CA ALA A 94 11.30 -10.62 14.78
C ALA A 94 10.20 -10.75 13.71
N ALA A 95 9.72 -9.63 13.19
CA ALA A 95 8.69 -9.61 12.15
C ALA A 95 9.19 -10.27 10.86
N ASN A 96 10.41 -9.97 10.40
CA ASN A 96 10.98 -10.60 9.21
C ASN A 96 11.18 -12.11 9.39
N ILE A 97 11.65 -12.59 10.56
CA ILE A 97 11.77 -14.02 10.86
C ILE A 97 10.40 -14.70 10.84
N PHE A 98 9.38 -14.04 11.38
CA PHE A 98 8.01 -14.55 11.41
C PHE A 98 7.42 -14.66 9.99
N GLN A 99 7.66 -13.65 9.15
CA GLN A 99 7.27 -13.66 7.74
C GLN A 99 8.00 -14.77 6.96
N ALA A 100 9.31 -14.92 7.17
CA ALA A 100 10.08 -16.00 6.56
C ALA A 100 9.52 -17.38 6.94
N GLY A 101 9.19 -17.59 8.22
CA GLY A 101 8.57 -18.84 8.69
C GLY A 101 7.24 -19.14 8.02
N ALA A 102 6.38 -18.12 7.85
CA ALA A 102 5.10 -18.27 7.15
C ALA A 102 5.29 -18.59 5.66
N ALA A 103 6.19 -17.89 4.97
CA ALA A 103 6.49 -18.15 3.56
C ALA A 103 7.09 -19.56 3.35
N ILE A 104 8.03 -19.99 4.21
CA ILE A 104 8.56 -21.37 4.20
C ILE A 104 7.42 -22.36 4.48
N GLY A 105 6.53 -22.06 5.42
CA GLY A 105 5.37 -22.89 5.72
C GLY A 105 4.48 -23.13 4.49
N ILE A 106 4.21 -22.07 3.71
CA ILE A 106 3.45 -22.17 2.44
C ILE A 106 4.20 -23.06 1.45
N ALA A 107 5.49 -22.76 1.19
CA ALA A 107 6.29 -23.47 0.19
C ALA A 107 6.44 -24.97 0.52
N VAL A 108 6.76 -25.29 1.77
CA VAL A 108 6.92 -26.69 2.23
C VAL A 108 5.60 -27.44 2.17
N SER A 109 4.52 -26.87 2.75
CA SER A 109 3.19 -27.51 2.76
C SER A 109 2.67 -27.77 1.36
N TYR A 110 2.95 -26.85 0.41
CA TYR A 110 2.61 -27.05 -1.00
C TYR A 110 3.45 -28.16 -1.65
N SER A 111 4.76 -28.15 -1.42
CA SER A 111 5.68 -29.11 -2.04
C SER A 111 5.43 -30.55 -1.59
N ILE A 112 5.00 -30.77 -0.34
CA ILE A 112 4.65 -32.11 0.19
C ILE A 112 3.17 -32.48 -0.03
N GLY A 113 2.39 -31.61 -0.69
CA GLY A 113 1.01 -31.90 -1.07
C GLY A 113 -0.03 -31.83 0.07
N VAL A 114 0.31 -31.23 1.22
CA VAL A 114 -0.60 -31.10 2.38
C VAL A 114 -1.25 -29.71 2.49
N LEU A 115 -0.86 -28.76 1.63
CA LEU A 115 -1.40 -27.42 1.66
C LEU A 115 -2.87 -27.43 1.22
N ASN A 116 -3.75 -27.06 2.13
CA ASN A 116 -5.17 -26.83 1.82
C ASN A 116 -5.51 -25.35 1.94
N PHE A 117 -6.68 -24.98 1.42
CA PHE A 117 -7.08 -23.56 1.37
C PHE A 117 -7.15 -22.87 2.76
N PRO A 118 -7.74 -23.46 3.82
CA PRO A 118 -7.72 -22.86 5.15
C PRO A 118 -6.31 -22.63 5.72
N VAL A 119 -5.40 -23.58 5.55
CA VAL A 119 -4.00 -23.44 6.01
C VAL A 119 -3.31 -22.32 5.24
N LEU A 120 -3.53 -22.22 3.93
CA LEU A 120 -3.00 -21.13 3.10
C LEU A 120 -3.51 -19.76 3.59
N LEU A 121 -4.80 -19.64 3.91
CA LEU A 121 -5.37 -18.39 4.44
C LEU A 121 -4.71 -17.96 5.76
N ILE A 122 -4.50 -18.90 6.67
CA ILE A 122 -3.84 -18.63 7.96
C ILE A 122 -2.39 -18.16 7.71
N LEU A 123 -1.64 -18.83 6.84
CA LEU A 123 -0.26 -18.47 6.55
C LEU A 123 -0.15 -17.12 5.84
N LEU A 124 -1.06 -16.80 4.91
CA LEU A 124 -1.15 -15.47 4.28
C LEU A 124 -1.46 -14.39 5.31
N PHE A 125 -2.39 -14.64 6.22
CA PHE A 125 -2.70 -13.71 7.31
C PHE A 125 -1.48 -13.47 8.20
N VAL A 126 -0.79 -14.54 8.61
CA VAL A 126 0.41 -14.47 9.47
C VAL A 126 1.53 -13.70 8.80
N LEU A 127 1.81 -13.97 7.53
CA LEU A 127 2.83 -13.26 6.75
C LEU A 127 2.52 -11.76 6.71
N ASN A 128 1.29 -11.39 6.32
CA ASN A 128 0.90 -9.99 6.21
C ASN A 128 0.74 -9.30 7.58
N ALA A 129 0.50 -10.05 8.67
CA ALA A 129 0.53 -9.52 10.04
C ALA A 129 1.94 -9.04 10.42
N GLY A 130 2.99 -9.77 10.04
CA GLY A 130 4.38 -9.34 10.20
C GLY A 130 4.68 -8.01 9.49
N ALA A 131 4.19 -7.84 8.27
CA ALA A 131 4.37 -6.61 7.50
C ALA A 131 3.82 -5.35 8.20
N GLN A 132 2.75 -5.49 9.03
CA GLN A 132 2.18 -4.38 9.78
C GLN A 132 3.15 -3.81 10.84
N PHE A 133 4.15 -4.56 11.26
CA PHE A 133 5.19 -4.09 12.19
C PHE A 133 6.40 -3.50 11.45
N VAL A 134 6.78 -4.04 10.30
CA VAL A 134 7.99 -3.62 9.57
C VAL A 134 7.85 -2.19 9.04
N ARG A 135 6.79 -1.90 8.28
CA ARG A 135 6.62 -0.59 7.61
C ARG A 135 6.66 0.61 8.58
N PRO A 136 5.87 0.66 9.66
CA PRO A 136 5.92 1.80 10.57
C PRO A 136 7.21 1.83 11.40
N ALA A 137 7.84 0.67 11.69
CA ALA A 137 9.15 0.63 12.34
C ALA A 137 10.24 1.27 11.47
N VAL A 138 10.29 0.96 10.17
CA VAL A 138 11.19 1.61 9.20
C VAL A 138 10.98 3.12 9.19
N THR A 139 9.73 3.58 9.03
CA THR A 139 9.39 5.00 9.02
C THR A 139 9.87 5.71 10.30
N ALA A 140 9.75 5.04 11.45
CA ALA A 140 10.19 5.60 12.73
C ALA A 140 11.72 5.57 12.95
N VAL A 141 12.47 4.69 12.26
CA VAL A 141 13.93 4.58 12.36
C VAL A 141 14.62 5.54 11.40
N VAL A 142 14.09 5.80 10.21
CA VAL A 142 14.72 6.65 9.19
C VAL A 142 15.21 7.99 9.76
N PRO A 143 14.42 8.80 10.51
CA PRO A 143 14.89 10.05 11.07
C PRO A 143 16.06 9.92 12.06
N SER A 144 16.15 8.81 12.78
CA SER A 144 17.20 8.57 13.77
C SER A 144 18.52 8.12 13.15
N VAL A 145 18.49 7.58 11.94
CA VAL A 145 19.70 7.14 11.22
C VAL A 145 20.19 8.15 10.18
N THR A 146 19.33 9.02 9.64
CA THR A 146 19.73 9.98 8.58
C THR A 146 19.91 11.41 9.07
N GLY A 147 19.27 11.82 10.16
CA GLY A 147 19.15 13.23 10.54
C GLY A 147 18.05 13.96 9.76
N LYS A 148 17.66 15.14 10.27
CA LYS A 148 16.53 15.91 9.72
C LYS A 148 16.81 16.49 8.33
N GLU A 149 18.05 16.83 8.03
CA GLU A 149 18.47 17.49 6.78
C GLU A 149 18.36 16.57 5.57
N ASP A 150 18.57 15.27 5.77
CA ASP A 150 18.60 14.28 4.71
C ASP A 150 17.31 13.44 4.58
N LEU A 151 16.29 13.73 5.41
CA LEU A 151 15.02 12.99 5.39
C LEU A 151 14.34 12.96 4.01
N ALA A 152 14.38 14.09 3.29
CA ALA A 152 13.78 14.17 1.96
C ALA A 152 14.50 13.24 0.97
N ALA A 153 15.84 13.18 1.01
CA ALA A 153 16.63 12.28 0.16
C ALA A 153 16.40 10.81 0.54
N ALA A 154 16.35 10.50 1.85
CA ALA A 154 16.09 9.16 2.35
C ALA A 154 14.72 8.64 1.90
N ASN A 155 13.66 9.43 2.10
CA ASN A 155 12.31 9.08 1.67
C ASN A 155 12.21 8.97 0.13
N GLY A 156 12.93 9.83 -0.61
CA GLY A 156 13.02 9.75 -2.05
C GLY A 156 13.64 8.43 -2.53
N LEU A 157 14.72 7.96 -1.87
CA LEU A 157 15.33 6.64 -2.17
C LEU A 157 14.36 5.50 -1.90
N PHE A 158 13.66 5.49 -0.76
CA PHE A 158 12.65 4.46 -0.46
C PHE A 158 11.51 4.45 -1.48
N SER A 159 10.98 5.62 -1.85
CA SER A 159 9.90 5.74 -2.82
C SER A 159 10.33 5.26 -4.21
N LEU A 160 11.52 5.67 -4.67
CA LEU A 160 12.07 5.26 -5.96
C LEU A 160 12.28 3.74 -6.01
N THR A 161 12.90 3.18 -4.95
CA THR A 161 13.15 1.75 -4.81
C THR A 161 11.84 0.97 -4.82
N SER A 162 10.84 1.39 -4.04
CA SER A 162 9.54 0.74 -3.98
C SER A 162 8.85 0.75 -5.35
N SER A 163 8.91 1.87 -6.08
CA SER A 163 8.31 1.97 -7.41
C SER A 163 8.99 1.05 -8.44
N ILE A 164 10.33 0.97 -8.42
CA ILE A 164 11.08 0.07 -9.31
C ILE A 164 10.78 -1.38 -8.95
N ASN A 165 10.83 -1.74 -7.65
CA ASN A 165 10.54 -3.08 -7.18
C ASN A 165 9.12 -3.51 -7.53
N GLN A 166 8.15 -2.61 -7.47
CA GLN A 166 6.76 -2.93 -7.81
C GLN A 166 6.62 -3.31 -9.28
N VAL A 167 7.15 -2.51 -10.20
CA VAL A 167 7.07 -2.81 -11.64
C VAL A 167 7.88 -4.05 -11.98
N ALA A 168 9.15 -4.09 -11.54
CA ALA A 168 10.04 -5.21 -11.85
C ALA A 168 9.60 -6.50 -11.14
N GLY A 169 9.24 -6.42 -9.85
CA GLY A 169 8.84 -7.56 -9.03
C GLY A 169 7.58 -8.24 -9.56
N TYR A 170 6.55 -7.47 -9.92
CA TYR A 170 5.36 -8.05 -10.53
C TYR A 170 5.65 -8.70 -11.88
N GLY A 171 6.39 -8.01 -12.77
CA GLY A 171 6.74 -8.57 -14.07
C GLY A 171 7.61 -9.82 -13.97
N ILE A 172 8.69 -9.75 -13.21
CA ILE A 172 9.61 -10.88 -12.98
C ILE A 172 8.90 -12.02 -12.24
N GLY A 173 8.10 -11.70 -11.21
CA GLY A 173 7.31 -12.65 -10.44
C GLY A 173 6.40 -13.48 -11.33
N GLY A 174 5.68 -12.84 -12.25
CA GLY A 174 4.84 -13.53 -13.22
C GLY A 174 5.62 -14.51 -14.11
N VAL A 175 6.78 -14.08 -14.61
CA VAL A 175 7.64 -14.94 -15.44
C VAL A 175 8.20 -16.12 -14.63
N ILE A 176 8.67 -15.89 -13.40
CA ILE A 176 9.20 -16.97 -12.55
C ILE A 176 8.10 -17.98 -12.21
N VAL A 177 6.89 -17.52 -11.86
CA VAL A 177 5.75 -18.40 -11.61
C VAL A 177 5.38 -19.22 -12.85
N LEU A 178 5.41 -18.59 -14.03
CA LEU A 178 5.12 -19.26 -15.29
C LEU A 178 6.13 -20.39 -15.60
N LEU A 179 7.42 -20.13 -15.38
CA LEU A 179 8.50 -21.06 -15.76
C LEU A 179 8.77 -22.14 -14.69
N PHE A 180 8.68 -21.78 -13.42
CA PHE A 180 9.14 -22.62 -12.29
C PHE A 180 8.03 -22.94 -11.28
N GLY A 181 6.80 -22.45 -11.52
CA GLY A 181 5.71 -22.58 -10.56
C GLY A 181 5.81 -21.64 -9.37
N PRO A 182 4.84 -21.67 -8.44
CA PRO A 182 4.74 -20.71 -7.34
C PRO A 182 5.73 -20.94 -6.20
N THR A 183 6.29 -22.15 -6.07
CA THR A 183 7.17 -22.51 -4.93
C THR A 183 8.45 -21.69 -4.90
N LEU A 184 9.11 -21.53 -6.05
CA LEU A 184 10.40 -20.83 -6.14
C LEU A 184 10.26 -19.33 -5.76
N PRO A 185 9.28 -18.56 -6.26
CA PRO A 185 9.04 -17.20 -5.81
C PRO A 185 8.76 -17.07 -4.31
N ILE A 186 7.98 -18.00 -3.73
CA ILE A 186 7.66 -18.01 -2.31
C ILE A 186 8.91 -18.28 -1.46
N LEU A 187 9.79 -19.21 -1.88
CA LEU A 187 11.06 -19.46 -1.21
C LEU A 187 12.02 -18.28 -1.35
N TYR A 188 12.05 -17.64 -2.52
CA TYR A 188 12.85 -16.42 -2.73
C TYR A 188 12.43 -15.35 -1.73
N ASP A 189 11.13 -15.11 -1.55
CA ASP A 189 10.62 -14.14 -0.59
C ASP A 189 11.02 -14.50 0.85
N ALA A 190 10.89 -15.77 1.25
CA ALA A 190 11.37 -16.23 2.54
C ALA A 190 12.86 -15.91 2.77
N LEU A 191 13.70 -16.11 1.75
CA LEU A 191 15.13 -15.79 1.80
C LEU A 191 15.37 -14.28 1.92
N THR A 192 14.55 -13.45 1.24
CA THR A 192 14.67 -11.99 1.35
C THR A 192 14.33 -11.49 2.75
N PHE A 193 13.35 -12.08 3.44
CA PHE A 193 13.05 -11.76 4.85
C PHE A 193 14.20 -12.16 5.78
N VAL A 194 14.80 -13.35 5.59
CA VAL A 194 15.99 -13.75 6.36
C VAL A 194 17.14 -12.79 6.12
N PHE A 195 17.39 -12.45 4.85
CA PHE A 195 18.42 -11.47 4.50
C PHE A 195 18.16 -10.11 5.17
N ALA A 196 16.94 -9.59 5.10
CA ALA A 196 16.57 -8.34 5.76
C ALA A 196 16.78 -8.41 7.28
N ALA A 197 16.38 -9.49 7.94
CA ALA A 197 16.62 -9.70 9.36
C ALA A 197 18.12 -9.68 9.70
N LEU A 198 18.96 -10.36 8.91
CA LEU A 198 20.41 -10.38 9.09
C LEU A 198 21.03 -9.00 8.91
N VAL A 199 20.69 -8.28 7.83
CA VAL A 199 21.23 -6.96 7.54
C VAL A 199 20.78 -5.93 8.59
N ILE A 200 19.51 -5.96 8.99
CA ILE A 200 19.00 -5.09 10.08
C ILE A 200 19.69 -5.43 11.41
N SER A 201 20.06 -6.69 11.66
CA SER A 201 20.79 -7.08 12.87
C SER A 201 22.18 -6.46 12.99
N MET A 202 22.78 -6.01 11.88
CA MET A 202 24.07 -5.32 11.86
C MET A 202 23.95 -3.83 12.24
N ILE A 203 22.75 -3.26 12.32
CA ILE A 203 22.51 -1.89 12.77
C ILE A 203 22.68 -1.84 14.30
N ALA A 204 23.39 -0.85 14.81
CA ALA A 204 23.55 -0.69 16.25
C ALA A 204 22.19 -0.46 16.93
N ARG A 205 21.92 -1.20 18.01
CA ARG A 205 20.63 -1.18 18.73
C ARG A 205 20.29 0.23 19.26
N SER A 206 21.30 1.00 19.65
CA SER A 206 21.17 2.39 20.10
C SER A 206 20.62 3.35 19.04
N ARG A 207 20.88 3.08 17.75
CA ARG A 207 20.37 3.88 16.63
C ARG A 207 18.87 3.69 16.37
N CYS A 208 18.31 2.59 16.83
CA CYS A 208 16.90 2.25 16.69
C CYS A 208 16.14 2.35 18.02
N ALA A 209 16.82 2.85 19.08
CA ALA A 209 16.22 3.04 20.39
C ALA A 209 15.15 4.16 20.37
N ILE A 210 14.20 4.04 21.26
CA ILE A 210 13.20 5.07 21.50
C ILE A 210 13.92 6.28 22.11
N PRO A 211 13.72 7.51 21.57
CA PRO A 211 14.32 8.70 22.17
C PRO A 211 13.88 8.86 23.62
N ASN A 212 14.83 9.09 24.54
CA ASN A 212 14.58 9.24 25.97
C ASN A 212 13.61 10.40 26.33
N THR A 213 13.35 11.32 25.40
CA THR A 213 12.36 12.39 25.54
C THR A 213 10.93 11.89 25.81
N PHE A 214 10.61 10.64 25.40
CA PHE A 214 9.32 10.03 25.72
C PHE A 214 9.27 9.30 27.07
N SER A 215 10.44 8.96 27.64
CA SER A 215 10.51 8.29 28.94
C SER A 215 10.45 9.26 30.13
N THR A 216 10.79 10.54 29.93
CA THR A 216 10.74 11.58 30.97
C THR A 216 9.39 12.25 31.15
N LEU A 217 8.51 12.12 30.17
CA LEU A 217 7.10 12.46 30.31
C LEU A 217 6.36 11.24 30.85
N GLY A 218 6.56 10.92 32.13
CA GLY A 218 5.71 10.06 32.95
C GLY A 218 4.29 10.59 33.07
N SER A 219 3.80 11.23 32.04
CA SER A 219 2.45 11.76 31.91
C SER A 219 1.54 10.64 31.39
N PRO A 220 0.43 10.36 32.09
CA PRO A 220 -0.63 9.48 31.59
C PRO A 220 -1.19 9.90 30.23
N LEU A 221 -0.82 11.07 29.71
CA LEU A 221 -1.19 11.65 28.43
C LEU A 221 -0.51 10.97 27.21
N ALA A 222 0.60 10.24 27.40
CA ALA A 222 1.23 9.47 26.31
C ALA A 222 0.45 8.19 25.92
N ALA A 223 -0.49 7.78 26.73
CA ALA A 223 -1.36 6.65 26.51
C ALA A 223 -2.79 7.06 26.14
N SER A 224 -2.98 8.17 25.42
CA SER A 224 -4.29 8.33 24.78
C SER A 224 -4.43 7.15 23.80
N SER A 225 -5.22 6.19 24.24
CA SER A 225 -5.45 4.92 23.53
C SER A 225 -5.69 5.21 22.06
N PHE A 226 -5.17 4.38 21.13
CA PHE A 226 -5.55 4.40 19.72
C PHE A 226 -7.05 4.68 19.56
N LYS A 227 -7.88 4.05 20.41
CA LYS A 227 -9.32 4.28 20.48
C LYS A 227 -9.68 5.75 20.69
N GLN A 228 -8.98 6.46 21.60
CA GLN A 228 -9.27 7.87 21.86
C GLN A 228 -8.88 8.76 20.68
N LYS A 229 -7.70 8.57 20.11
CA LYS A 229 -7.23 9.31 18.91
C LYS A 229 -8.14 9.05 17.71
N PHE A 230 -8.56 7.80 17.54
CA PHE A 230 -9.50 7.39 16.50
C PHE A 230 -10.88 8.06 16.71
N LEU A 231 -11.44 8.04 17.93
CA LEU A 231 -12.73 8.67 18.22
C LEU A 231 -12.68 10.18 18.07
N GLU A 232 -11.59 10.83 18.47
CA GLU A 232 -11.40 12.27 18.27
C GLU A 232 -11.32 12.61 16.77
N GLY A 233 -10.58 11.84 15.97
CA GLY A 233 -10.54 11.98 14.52
C GLY A 233 -11.92 11.78 13.88
N LEU A 234 -12.65 10.75 14.32
CA LEU A 234 -14.02 10.49 13.84
C LEU A 234 -14.99 11.60 14.19
N LYS A 235 -14.89 12.17 15.41
CA LYS A 235 -15.69 13.32 15.84
C LYS A 235 -15.40 14.54 14.96
N TYR A 236 -14.14 14.79 14.64
CA TYR A 236 -13.74 15.89 13.77
C TYR A 236 -14.24 15.69 12.33
N ILE A 237 -14.14 14.45 11.79
CA ILE A 237 -14.67 14.08 10.47
C ILE A 237 -16.19 14.36 10.42
N ARG A 238 -16.95 13.94 11.45
CA ARG A 238 -18.41 14.17 11.51
C ARG A 238 -18.79 15.65 11.60
N GLY A 239 -17.91 16.49 12.12
CA GLY A 239 -18.10 17.95 12.20
C GLY A 239 -17.76 18.70 10.91
N SER A 240 -17.12 18.05 9.93
CA SER A 240 -16.69 18.68 8.68
C SER A 240 -17.38 18.04 7.48
N ARG A 241 -18.22 18.79 6.78
CA ARG A 241 -18.88 18.31 5.55
C ARG A 241 -17.88 17.87 4.50
N PHE A 242 -16.81 18.66 4.31
CA PHE A 242 -15.71 18.31 3.40
C PHE A 242 -15.11 16.92 3.71
N LEU A 243 -14.81 16.63 5.00
CA LEU A 243 -14.24 15.36 5.38
C LEU A 243 -15.22 14.19 5.25
N LEU A 244 -16.51 14.42 5.50
CA LEU A 244 -17.55 13.41 5.25
C LEU A 244 -17.65 13.07 3.76
N GLU A 245 -17.69 14.09 2.89
CA GLU A 245 -17.68 13.92 1.44
C GLU A 245 -16.45 13.11 1.00
N LEU A 246 -15.27 13.43 1.57
CA LEU A 246 -14.01 12.74 1.31
C LEU A 246 -14.03 11.27 1.75
N VAL A 247 -14.57 10.97 2.96
CA VAL A 247 -14.70 9.59 3.46
C VAL A 247 -15.58 8.78 2.53
N VAL A 248 -16.74 9.29 2.15
CA VAL A 248 -17.68 8.57 1.28
C VAL A 248 -17.02 8.24 -0.06
N VAL A 249 -16.43 9.25 -0.70
CA VAL A 249 -15.72 9.03 -1.98
C VAL A 249 -14.55 8.08 -1.81
N GLY A 250 -13.70 8.28 -0.80
CA GLY A 250 -12.53 7.44 -0.54
C GLY A 250 -12.87 5.97 -0.25
N VAL A 251 -13.89 5.72 0.58
CA VAL A 251 -14.36 4.36 0.89
C VAL A 251 -14.92 3.67 -0.35
N LEU A 252 -15.80 4.35 -1.10
CA LEU A 252 -16.42 3.76 -2.29
C LEU A 252 -15.39 3.47 -3.39
N LEU A 253 -14.44 4.39 -3.62
CA LEU A 253 -13.37 4.19 -4.60
C LEU A 253 -12.46 3.01 -4.24
N ASN A 254 -12.04 2.95 -2.98
CA ASN A 254 -11.21 1.85 -2.51
C ASN A 254 -12.00 0.52 -2.50
N PHE A 255 -13.28 0.55 -2.19
CA PHE A 255 -14.14 -0.62 -2.26
C PHE A 255 -14.16 -1.18 -3.69
N PHE A 256 -14.59 -0.42 -4.67
CA PHE A 256 -14.69 -0.93 -6.05
C PHE A 256 -13.31 -1.22 -6.66
N GLY A 257 -12.31 -0.37 -6.40
CA GLY A 257 -10.94 -0.57 -6.91
C GLY A 257 -10.29 -1.84 -6.38
N THR A 258 -10.40 -2.13 -5.08
CA THR A 258 -9.84 -3.34 -4.46
C THR A 258 -10.51 -4.61 -5.00
N GLY A 259 -11.82 -4.57 -5.21
CA GLY A 259 -12.54 -5.71 -5.78
C GLY A 259 -12.09 -6.05 -7.21
N VAL A 260 -11.89 -5.03 -8.05
CA VAL A 260 -11.33 -5.23 -9.39
C VAL A 260 -9.92 -5.81 -9.32
N PHE A 261 -9.08 -5.25 -8.45
CA PHE A 261 -7.70 -5.72 -8.26
C PHE A 261 -7.63 -7.18 -7.81
N ALA A 262 -8.51 -7.59 -6.90
CA ALA A 262 -8.60 -8.96 -6.40
C ALA A 262 -8.94 -9.98 -7.50
N LEU A 263 -9.64 -9.56 -8.55
CA LEU A 263 -10.06 -10.42 -9.64
C LEU A 263 -9.09 -10.44 -10.83
N LEU A 264 -7.96 -9.70 -10.80
CA LEU A 264 -7.03 -9.65 -11.92
C LEU A 264 -6.37 -11.00 -12.22
N ALA A 265 -6.10 -11.83 -11.19
CA ALA A 265 -5.55 -13.17 -11.39
C ALA A 265 -6.55 -14.10 -12.11
N PRO A 266 -7.80 -14.30 -11.64
CA PRO A 266 -8.79 -15.06 -12.40
C PRO A 266 -9.15 -14.41 -13.74
N TYR A 267 -9.20 -13.08 -13.84
CA TYR A 267 -9.39 -12.40 -15.13
C TYR A 267 -8.30 -12.77 -16.14
N SER A 268 -7.03 -12.80 -15.70
CA SER A 268 -5.92 -13.22 -16.56
C SER A 268 -6.10 -14.63 -17.09
N ARG A 269 -6.55 -15.59 -16.24
CA ARG A 269 -6.72 -17.00 -16.64
C ARG A 269 -7.99 -17.23 -17.46
N ASP A 270 -9.13 -16.74 -16.97
CA ASP A 270 -10.44 -17.20 -17.40
C ASP A 270 -11.06 -16.32 -18.50
N VAL A 271 -10.66 -15.03 -18.60
CA VAL A 271 -11.23 -14.08 -19.56
C VAL A 271 -10.28 -13.83 -20.73
N ILE A 272 -9.01 -13.51 -20.44
CA ILE A 272 -8.02 -13.23 -21.50
C ILE A 272 -7.18 -14.47 -21.86
N HIS A 273 -7.49 -15.64 -21.27
CA HIS A 273 -6.82 -16.92 -21.52
C HIS A 273 -5.30 -16.85 -21.43
N GLY A 274 -4.81 -16.02 -20.51
CA GLY A 274 -3.39 -15.83 -20.22
C GLY A 274 -2.91 -16.79 -19.13
N ASN A 275 -1.74 -16.48 -18.59
CA ASN A 275 -1.04 -17.27 -17.58
C ASN A 275 -0.52 -16.36 -16.45
N ALA A 276 0.28 -16.93 -15.54
CA ALA A 276 0.89 -16.16 -14.45
C ALA A 276 1.77 -15.00 -14.95
N GLY A 277 2.45 -15.18 -16.08
CA GLY A 277 3.21 -14.11 -16.74
C GLY A 277 2.32 -12.96 -17.17
N THR A 278 1.18 -13.25 -17.78
CA THR A 278 0.20 -12.24 -18.18
C THR A 278 -0.35 -11.49 -16.96
N TYR A 279 -0.66 -12.20 -15.88
CA TYR A 279 -1.09 -11.58 -14.62
C TYR A 279 -0.03 -10.65 -14.02
N GLY A 280 1.23 -11.12 -13.96
CA GLY A 280 2.34 -10.29 -13.47
C GLY A 280 2.56 -9.04 -14.31
N ILE A 281 2.46 -9.15 -15.66
CA ILE A 281 2.58 -8.00 -16.56
C ILE A 281 1.39 -7.03 -16.40
N LEU A 282 0.16 -7.51 -16.16
CA LEU A 282 -0.99 -6.64 -15.85
C LEU A 282 -0.71 -5.77 -14.61
N LEU A 283 -0.18 -6.37 -13.55
CA LEU A 283 0.20 -5.64 -12.33
C LEU A 283 1.37 -4.67 -12.58
N ALA A 284 2.36 -5.07 -13.37
CA ALA A 284 3.49 -4.22 -13.74
C ALA A 284 3.04 -3.01 -14.57
N MET A 285 2.12 -3.19 -15.54
CA MET A 285 1.57 -2.12 -16.35
C MET A 285 0.73 -1.14 -15.54
N PHE A 286 -0.09 -1.64 -14.60
CA PHE A 286 -0.79 -0.81 -13.63
C PHE A 286 0.19 0.04 -12.80
N SER A 287 1.26 -0.56 -12.28
CA SER A 287 2.29 0.13 -11.50
C SER A 287 3.06 1.17 -12.33
N LEU A 288 3.39 0.84 -13.58
CA LEU A 288 4.01 1.77 -14.53
C LEU A 288 3.10 2.97 -14.80
N GLY A 289 1.79 2.71 -14.93
CA GLY A 289 0.77 3.76 -15.05
C GLY A 289 0.80 4.72 -13.87
N ILE A 290 0.86 4.21 -12.63
CA ILE A 290 0.98 5.03 -11.41
C ILE A 290 2.23 5.90 -11.46
N ILE A 291 3.40 5.36 -11.84
CA ILE A 291 4.65 6.12 -11.93
C ILE A 291 4.53 7.26 -12.93
N LEU A 292 4.07 6.98 -14.15
CA LEU A 292 3.94 8.00 -15.19
C LEU A 292 2.83 9.00 -14.87
N GLY A 293 1.73 8.56 -14.26
CA GLY A 293 0.68 9.43 -13.76
C GLY A 293 1.17 10.37 -12.65
N SER A 294 2.03 9.89 -11.76
CA SER A 294 2.62 10.73 -10.70
C SER A 294 3.55 11.81 -11.26
N ILE A 295 4.36 11.47 -12.27
CA ILE A 295 5.21 12.44 -12.98
C ILE A 295 4.35 13.49 -13.69
N PHE A 296 3.25 13.06 -14.31
CA PHE A 296 2.33 13.95 -15.00
C PHE A 296 1.66 14.94 -14.04
N VAL A 297 1.16 14.46 -12.88
CA VAL A 297 0.57 15.31 -11.83
C VAL A 297 1.58 16.33 -11.30
N GLY A 298 2.85 15.94 -11.14
CA GLY A 298 3.90 16.83 -10.69
C GLY A 298 4.21 18.01 -11.66
N LYS A 299 3.83 17.89 -12.94
CA LYS A 299 3.99 18.93 -13.96
C LYS A 299 2.78 19.85 -14.13
N ILE A 300 1.63 19.48 -13.58
CA ILE A 300 0.39 20.25 -13.67
C ILE A 300 0.23 21.09 -12.40
N ASP A 301 -0.19 22.36 -12.55
CA ASP A 301 -0.68 23.12 -11.40
C ASP A 301 -2.06 22.60 -10.98
N SER A 302 -2.01 21.50 -10.22
CA SER A 302 -3.21 20.80 -9.76
C SER A 302 -4.00 21.59 -8.70
N ARG A 303 -3.41 22.65 -8.12
CA ARG A 303 -3.97 23.38 -6.96
C ARG A 303 -5.38 23.93 -7.21
N LYS A 304 -5.62 24.43 -8.40
CA LYS A 304 -6.92 25.04 -8.78
C LYS A 304 -7.99 24.04 -9.20
N TYR A 305 -7.60 22.79 -9.49
CA TYR A 305 -8.48 21.85 -10.16
C TYR A 305 -8.59 20.50 -9.42
N VAL A 306 -8.16 20.42 -8.17
CA VAL A 306 -8.11 19.16 -7.41
C VAL A 306 -9.45 18.41 -7.44
N GLY A 307 -10.54 19.10 -7.14
CA GLY A 307 -11.86 18.48 -7.15
C GLY A 307 -12.25 17.96 -8.54
N LYS A 308 -12.01 18.74 -9.61
CA LYS A 308 -12.30 18.30 -10.98
C LYS A 308 -11.42 17.12 -11.41
N LEU A 309 -10.13 17.16 -11.08
CA LEU A 309 -9.19 16.06 -11.39
C LEU A 309 -9.59 14.78 -10.67
N LEU A 310 -10.06 14.88 -9.42
CA LEU A 310 -10.55 13.75 -8.66
C LEU A 310 -11.74 13.10 -9.39
N PHE A 311 -12.80 13.85 -9.66
CA PHE A 311 -14.00 13.28 -10.28
C PHE A 311 -13.77 12.77 -11.69
N LEU A 312 -13.05 13.51 -12.55
CA LEU A 312 -12.71 13.07 -13.91
C LEU A 312 -11.79 11.84 -13.88
N GLY A 313 -10.83 11.81 -12.96
CA GLY A 313 -9.95 10.66 -12.80
C GLY A 313 -10.72 9.40 -12.39
N VAL A 314 -11.68 9.52 -11.46
CA VAL A 314 -12.54 8.39 -11.06
C VAL A 314 -13.43 7.92 -12.20
N ILE A 315 -14.04 8.84 -12.96
CA ILE A 315 -14.82 8.48 -14.15
C ILE A 315 -13.94 7.73 -15.15
N ALA A 316 -12.70 8.19 -15.37
CA ALA A 316 -11.76 7.51 -16.26
C ALA A 316 -11.41 6.11 -15.76
N VAL A 317 -11.09 5.94 -14.45
CA VAL A 317 -10.83 4.62 -13.85
C VAL A 317 -12.04 3.70 -14.00
N GLY A 318 -13.25 4.19 -13.65
CA GLY A 318 -14.49 3.42 -13.79
C GLY A 318 -14.79 3.03 -15.25
N GLY A 319 -14.62 3.97 -16.19
CA GLY A 319 -14.81 3.70 -17.63
C GLY A 319 -13.81 2.69 -18.18
N LEU A 320 -12.55 2.77 -17.76
CA LEU A 320 -11.52 1.78 -18.12
C LEU A 320 -11.81 0.41 -17.48
N THR A 321 -12.37 0.38 -16.26
CA THR A 321 -12.82 -0.87 -15.63
C THR A 321 -13.99 -1.49 -16.40
N VAL A 322 -14.94 -0.67 -16.86
CA VAL A 322 -16.00 -1.14 -17.77
C VAL A 322 -15.41 -1.68 -19.08
N ALA A 323 -14.39 -1.03 -19.64
CA ALA A 323 -13.70 -1.51 -20.84
C ALA A 323 -13.03 -2.88 -20.63
N LEU A 324 -12.48 -3.16 -19.43
CA LEU A 324 -11.97 -4.51 -19.10
C LEU A 324 -13.04 -5.59 -19.18
N ALA A 325 -14.31 -5.27 -18.84
CA ALA A 325 -15.42 -6.22 -18.90
C ALA A 325 -15.63 -6.80 -20.31
N PHE A 326 -15.35 -6.03 -21.35
CA PHE A 326 -15.51 -6.40 -22.75
C PHE A 326 -14.21 -6.81 -23.43
N THR A 327 -13.08 -6.80 -22.70
CA THR A 327 -11.76 -7.05 -23.26
C THR A 327 -11.37 -8.50 -23.04
N THR A 328 -11.20 -9.24 -24.15
CA THR A 328 -10.68 -10.62 -24.17
C THR A 328 -9.25 -10.70 -24.71
N VAL A 329 -8.71 -9.60 -25.16
CA VAL A 329 -7.40 -9.52 -25.82
C VAL A 329 -6.34 -8.99 -24.84
N ALA A 330 -5.30 -9.79 -24.62
CA ALA A 330 -4.29 -9.51 -23.60
C ALA A 330 -3.62 -8.13 -23.76
N TRP A 331 -3.14 -7.77 -24.95
CA TRP A 331 -2.44 -6.50 -25.15
C TRP A 331 -3.34 -5.27 -24.88
N LEU A 332 -4.63 -5.37 -25.16
CA LEU A 332 -5.59 -4.30 -24.85
C LEU A 332 -5.83 -4.20 -23.34
N ALA A 333 -5.96 -5.34 -22.64
CA ALA A 333 -6.07 -5.39 -21.20
C ALA A 333 -4.84 -4.78 -20.51
N LEU A 334 -3.62 -5.01 -21.03
CA LEU A 334 -2.39 -4.39 -20.54
C LEU A 334 -2.43 -2.86 -20.69
N GLY A 335 -2.88 -2.36 -21.85
CA GLY A 335 -3.05 -0.92 -22.08
C GLY A 335 -4.09 -0.29 -21.14
N ILE A 336 -5.21 -0.99 -20.90
CA ILE A 336 -6.24 -0.54 -19.96
C ILE A 336 -5.71 -0.54 -18.52
N ALA A 337 -4.99 -1.59 -18.10
CA ALA A 337 -4.38 -1.66 -16.77
C ALA A 337 -3.41 -0.49 -16.54
N PHE A 338 -2.58 -0.16 -17.53
CA PHE A 338 -1.73 1.04 -17.51
C PHE A 338 -2.57 2.32 -17.32
N GLY A 339 -3.63 2.48 -18.09
CA GLY A 339 -4.54 3.63 -17.98
C GLY A 339 -5.19 3.75 -16.61
N VAL A 340 -5.66 2.63 -16.04
CA VAL A 340 -6.22 2.59 -14.67
C VAL A 340 -5.18 3.07 -13.65
N GLY A 341 -3.93 2.59 -13.73
CA GLY A 341 -2.83 3.05 -12.88
C GLY A 341 -2.53 4.54 -13.05
N PHE A 342 -2.50 5.02 -14.28
CA PHE A 342 -2.24 6.43 -14.59
C PHE A 342 -3.28 7.37 -13.96
N PHE A 343 -4.56 7.08 -14.16
CA PHE A 343 -5.65 7.87 -13.59
C PHE A 343 -5.77 7.69 -12.08
N ASN A 344 -5.39 6.53 -11.53
CA ASN A 344 -5.29 6.31 -10.09
C ASN A 344 -4.32 7.30 -9.43
N ALA A 345 -3.15 7.56 -10.03
CA ALA A 345 -2.21 8.56 -9.54
C ALA A 345 -2.79 9.99 -9.61
N ILE A 346 -3.52 10.33 -10.70
CA ILE A 346 -4.19 11.62 -10.87
C ILE A 346 -5.24 11.87 -9.77
N VAL A 347 -5.88 10.81 -9.28
CA VAL A 347 -6.86 10.90 -8.17
C VAL A 347 -6.15 11.04 -6.82
N ASN A 348 -5.23 10.13 -6.52
CA ASN A 348 -4.72 9.96 -5.14
C ASN A 348 -3.70 11.01 -4.73
N ILE A 349 -2.87 11.52 -5.65
CA ILE A 349 -1.81 12.47 -5.31
C ILE A 349 -2.39 13.84 -4.93
N PRO A 350 -3.22 14.50 -5.77
CA PRO A 350 -3.82 15.77 -5.38
C PRO A 350 -4.71 15.65 -4.13
N LEU A 351 -5.40 14.51 -3.97
CA LEU A 351 -6.21 14.23 -2.79
C LEU A 351 -5.38 14.21 -1.51
N SER A 352 -4.22 13.54 -1.53
CA SER A 352 -3.30 13.49 -0.39
C SER A 352 -2.80 14.89 0.00
N VAL A 353 -2.46 15.71 -0.99
CA VAL A 353 -2.01 17.10 -0.74
C VAL A 353 -3.15 17.95 -0.20
N LEU A 354 -4.37 17.80 -0.73
CA LEU A 354 -5.55 18.52 -0.26
C LEU A 354 -5.87 18.20 1.22
N ILE A 355 -5.77 16.92 1.62
CA ILE A 355 -5.96 16.49 3.00
C ILE A 355 -4.94 17.18 3.91
N GLN A 356 -3.65 17.19 3.51
CA GLN A 356 -2.58 17.82 4.28
C GLN A 356 -2.74 19.35 4.38
N ALA A 357 -3.25 20.00 3.34
CA ALA A 357 -3.43 21.44 3.30
C ALA A 357 -4.64 21.93 4.11
N LYS A 358 -5.73 21.14 4.14
CA LYS A 358 -6.99 21.56 4.78
C LYS A 358 -7.12 21.18 6.26
N ILE A 359 -6.35 20.22 6.73
CA ILE A 359 -6.45 19.76 8.12
C ILE A 359 -5.37 20.45 8.95
N PRO A 360 -5.72 21.08 10.10
CA PRO A 360 -4.74 21.65 11.02
C PRO A 360 -3.71 20.61 11.45
N GLY A 361 -2.42 20.99 11.49
CA GLY A 361 -1.31 20.07 11.76
C GLY A 361 -1.46 19.24 13.03
N GLU A 362 -2.05 19.82 14.10
CA GLU A 362 -2.31 19.14 15.37
C GLU A 362 -3.32 18.00 15.26
N LEU A 363 -4.28 18.11 14.32
CA LEU A 363 -5.34 17.12 14.09
C LEU A 363 -5.04 16.18 12.93
N LEU A 364 -4.06 16.52 12.07
CA LEU A 364 -3.75 15.78 10.85
C LEU A 364 -3.50 14.28 11.14
N GLY A 365 -2.70 13.96 12.16
CA GLY A 365 -2.43 12.58 12.52
C GLY A 365 -3.68 11.81 12.99
N ARG A 366 -4.57 12.45 13.79
CA ARG A 366 -5.80 11.82 14.29
C ARG A 366 -6.80 11.58 13.18
N VAL A 367 -7.01 12.59 12.34
CA VAL A 367 -7.92 12.52 11.18
C VAL A 367 -7.41 11.54 10.14
N ALA A 368 -6.12 11.57 9.80
CA ALA A 368 -5.51 10.63 8.85
C ALA A 368 -5.63 9.17 9.32
N THR A 369 -5.44 8.92 10.64
CA THR A 369 -5.62 7.58 11.22
C THR A 369 -7.07 7.11 11.08
N SER A 370 -8.06 7.97 11.36
CA SER A 370 -9.47 7.61 11.26
C SER A 370 -9.92 7.43 9.82
N LEU A 371 -9.50 8.31 8.91
CA LEU A 371 -9.73 8.18 7.46
C LEU A 371 -9.13 6.89 6.92
N GLY A 372 -7.85 6.65 7.22
CA GLY A 372 -7.13 5.46 6.78
C GLY A 372 -7.81 4.18 7.28
N ALA A 373 -8.22 4.12 8.55
CA ALA A 373 -8.91 2.97 9.11
C ALA A 373 -10.25 2.67 8.41
N LEU A 374 -11.06 3.71 8.13
CA LEU A 374 -12.33 3.54 7.42
C LEU A 374 -12.14 3.02 5.99
N ILE A 375 -11.16 3.57 5.27
CA ILE A 375 -10.81 3.15 3.91
C ILE A 375 -10.27 1.72 3.93
N THR A 376 -9.32 1.41 4.83
CA THR A 376 -8.71 0.09 4.92
C THR A 376 -9.71 -1.00 5.29
N LEU A 377 -10.68 -0.69 6.15
CA LEU A 377 -11.74 -1.65 6.53
C LEU A 377 -12.62 -2.05 5.31
N SER A 378 -12.82 -1.17 4.35
CA SER A 378 -13.61 -1.46 3.16
C SER A 378 -12.94 -2.47 2.22
N GLN A 379 -11.61 -2.57 2.23
CA GLN A 379 -10.84 -3.35 1.26
C GLN A 379 -11.02 -4.88 1.39
N PRO A 380 -10.88 -5.50 2.60
CA PRO A 380 -11.14 -6.95 2.74
C PRO A 380 -12.58 -7.32 2.38
N ILE A 381 -13.54 -6.47 2.75
CA ILE A 381 -14.96 -6.67 2.44
C ILE A 381 -15.16 -6.65 0.92
N SER A 382 -14.54 -5.68 0.26
CA SER A 382 -14.59 -5.56 -1.20
C SER A 382 -14.02 -6.78 -1.92
N ALA A 383 -12.84 -7.23 -1.51
CA ALA A 383 -12.19 -8.39 -2.13
C ALA A 383 -13.06 -9.65 -2.01
N ALA A 384 -13.61 -9.92 -0.83
CA ALA A 384 -14.49 -11.05 -0.59
C ALA A 384 -15.81 -10.93 -1.39
N THR A 385 -16.44 -9.74 -1.41
CA THR A 385 -17.68 -9.52 -2.17
C THR A 385 -17.45 -9.60 -3.68
N ALA A 386 -16.33 -9.06 -4.19
CA ALA A 386 -16.00 -9.16 -5.62
C ALA A 386 -15.82 -10.62 -6.04
N GLY A 387 -15.13 -11.43 -5.23
CA GLY A 387 -15.00 -12.86 -5.46
C GLY A 387 -16.34 -13.58 -5.47
N GLY A 388 -17.25 -13.24 -4.54
CA GLY A 388 -18.60 -13.81 -4.46
C GLY A 388 -19.48 -13.42 -5.65
N VAL A 389 -19.46 -12.15 -6.04
CA VAL A 389 -20.20 -11.65 -7.21
C VAL A 389 -19.68 -12.30 -8.51
N ALA A 390 -18.35 -12.39 -8.67
CA ALA A 390 -17.76 -13.03 -9.83
C ALA A 390 -17.99 -14.55 -9.89
N GLY A 391 -18.19 -15.19 -8.73
CA GLY A 391 -18.57 -16.61 -8.66
C GLY A 391 -20.04 -16.88 -9.00
N SER A 392 -20.93 -15.90 -8.78
CA SER A 392 -22.37 -16.02 -9.08
C SER A 392 -22.76 -15.49 -10.48
N LEU A 393 -22.07 -14.45 -10.93
CA LEU A 393 -22.21 -13.88 -12.27
C LEU A 393 -21.00 -14.32 -13.11
N SER A 394 -20.26 -13.39 -13.64
CA SER A 394 -18.97 -13.60 -14.30
C SER A 394 -17.98 -12.50 -13.89
N ILE A 395 -16.69 -12.70 -14.17
CA ILE A 395 -15.67 -11.68 -13.93
C ILE A 395 -15.95 -10.42 -14.75
N GLY A 396 -16.38 -10.59 -16.03
CA GLY A 396 -16.74 -9.47 -16.90
C GLY A 396 -17.94 -8.68 -16.35
N GLU A 397 -19.01 -9.36 -15.93
CA GLU A 397 -20.17 -8.69 -15.33
C GLU A 397 -19.83 -8.00 -13.99
N THR A 398 -18.90 -8.57 -13.22
CA THR A 398 -18.41 -7.92 -12.00
C THR A 398 -17.62 -6.64 -12.33
N PHE A 399 -16.76 -6.67 -13.34
CA PHE A 399 -16.04 -5.47 -13.78
C PHE A 399 -16.98 -4.42 -14.35
N LEU A 400 -17.97 -4.85 -15.13
CA LEU A 400 -19.01 -3.95 -15.63
C LEU A 400 -19.78 -3.28 -14.49
N THR A 401 -20.22 -4.06 -13.51
CA THR A 401 -20.98 -3.57 -12.36
C THR A 401 -20.14 -2.61 -11.51
N TYR A 402 -18.90 -3.00 -11.15
CA TYR A 402 -18.03 -2.20 -10.32
C TYR A 402 -17.60 -0.91 -11.03
N GLY A 403 -17.22 -0.99 -12.30
CA GLY A 403 -16.88 0.17 -13.11
C GLY A 403 -18.06 1.13 -13.31
N PHE A 404 -19.26 0.59 -13.57
CA PHE A 404 -20.49 1.38 -13.67
C PHE A 404 -20.80 2.13 -12.36
N PHE A 405 -20.72 1.44 -11.21
CA PHE A 405 -20.92 2.09 -9.91
C PHE A 405 -19.84 3.13 -9.60
N MET A 406 -18.58 2.92 -9.98
CA MET A 406 -17.54 3.95 -9.85
C MET A 406 -17.92 5.22 -10.64
N VAL A 407 -18.34 5.08 -11.89
CA VAL A 407 -18.78 6.20 -12.73
C VAL A 407 -20.02 6.87 -12.13
N LEU A 408 -21.03 6.07 -11.75
CA LEU A 408 -22.28 6.57 -11.19
C LEU A 408 -22.05 7.33 -9.88
N VAL A 409 -21.28 6.75 -8.96
CA VAL A 409 -20.93 7.38 -7.68
C VAL A 409 -20.14 8.66 -7.92
N SER A 410 -19.16 8.65 -8.84
CA SER A 410 -18.39 9.86 -9.16
C SER A 410 -19.29 10.95 -9.75
N ALA A 411 -20.18 10.61 -10.68
CA ALA A 411 -21.13 11.57 -11.24
C ALA A 411 -22.10 12.09 -10.19
N ALA A 412 -22.71 11.22 -9.39
CA ALA A 412 -23.63 11.61 -8.33
C ALA A 412 -22.97 12.52 -7.29
N THR A 413 -21.78 12.15 -6.82
CA THR A 413 -21.04 12.94 -5.83
C THR A 413 -20.53 14.27 -6.40
N TYR A 414 -20.23 14.37 -7.68
CA TYR A 414 -19.89 15.63 -8.34
C TYR A 414 -21.02 16.66 -8.23
N PHE A 415 -22.29 16.21 -8.35
CA PHE A 415 -23.45 17.10 -8.20
C PHE A 415 -23.82 17.36 -6.74
N LEU A 416 -23.68 16.36 -5.86
CA LEU A 416 -24.09 16.41 -4.46
C LEU A 416 -23.03 17.06 -3.56
N PHE A 417 -21.73 16.88 -3.86
CA PHE A 417 -20.61 17.26 -3.00
C PHE A 417 -19.95 18.57 -3.49
N GLY A 418 -20.54 19.68 -3.09
CA GLY A 418 -20.10 21.02 -3.50
C GLY A 418 -18.75 21.42 -2.91
N GLU A 419 -18.45 21.02 -1.67
CA GLU A 419 -17.18 21.38 -1.01
C GLU A 419 -15.98 20.63 -1.62
N LEU A 420 -16.14 19.35 -1.93
CA LEU A 420 -15.08 18.58 -2.56
C LEU A 420 -14.88 18.98 -4.04
N ARG A 421 -15.98 19.24 -4.76
CA ARG A 421 -15.90 19.69 -6.17
C ARG A 421 -15.16 21.01 -6.34
N ASN A 422 -15.38 21.95 -5.43
CA ASN A 422 -14.77 23.28 -5.47
C ASN A 422 -13.47 23.36 -4.63
N ALA A 423 -12.98 22.22 -4.15
CA ALA A 423 -11.79 22.18 -3.32
C ALA A 423 -10.54 22.63 -4.10
N THR A 424 -9.81 23.54 -3.46
CA THR A 424 -8.52 24.09 -3.91
C THR A 424 -7.57 24.15 -2.72
N TYR A 425 -6.27 24.23 -2.94
CA TYR A 425 -5.25 24.42 -1.88
C TYR A 425 -4.11 25.34 -2.31
#